data_d739958bef2c3cb1c37077103b5d9b18
#
_entry.id   d739958bef2c3cb1c37077103b5d9b18
#
_cell.length_a   1.000
_cell.length_b   1.000
_cell.length_c   1.000
_cell.angle_alpha   90.00
_cell.angle_beta   90.00
_cell.angle_gamma   90.00
#
_symmetry.space_group_name_H-M   'P 1'
#
loop_
_entity.id
_entity.type
_entity.pdbx_description
1 polymer ?
#
loop_
_entity_poly.entity_id
_entity_poly.type
_entity_poly.pdbx_seq_one_letter_code
_entity_poly.pdbx_strand_id
1 'polypeptide(L)'
;HLAELTASNKLKISTIKVGGSPLYYLPGQESMLQKYIENMNDKEKKAYDLLQQNKILRDAEQEPVIRVALREIKDFAVPLNVTHNDNKEMFWKWYLANNEEAEILIKQKLQILEKPVERKIEEKVQKEIKEQKPIETIQKQLKERKEPKKYKPRDKEDNFLKDIMKFF
;
A
#
# COMPACT_ATOMS: atom_id res chain seq x y z
N HIS A 1 44.17 14.50 -5.31
CA HIS A 1 43.76 13.09 -5.50
C HIS A 1 42.27 12.80 -5.25
N LEU A 2 41.65 13.28 -4.10
CA LEU A 2 40.22 13.07 -3.88
C LEU A 2 39.34 13.78 -4.92
N ALA A 3 39.68 15.01 -5.29
CA ALA A 3 38.96 15.77 -6.29
C ALA A 3 38.99 15.11 -7.69
N GLU A 4 40.09 14.49 -8.06
CA GLU A 4 40.22 13.74 -9.33
C GLU A 4 39.34 12.47 -9.31
N LEU A 5 39.29 11.77 -8.20
CA LEU A 5 38.46 10.58 -8.02
C LEU A 5 36.96 10.92 -8.05
N THR A 6 36.58 12.04 -7.49
CA THR A 6 35.19 12.54 -7.58
C THR A 6 34.83 13.04 -8.97
N ALA A 7 35.74 13.75 -9.64
CA ALA A 7 35.56 14.19 -11.03
C ALA A 7 35.43 13.01 -12.01
N SER A 8 36.15 11.91 -11.75
CA SER A 8 36.06 10.66 -12.54
C SER A 8 34.93 9.72 -12.10
N ASN A 9 34.02 10.16 -11.21
CA ASN A 9 32.92 9.36 -10.65
C ASN A 9 33.37 8.05 -9.96
N LYS A 10 34.64 7.90 -9.61
CA LYS A 10 35.16 6.77 -8.83
C LYS A 10 34.82 6.89 -7.35
N LEU A 11 34.62 8.10 -6.87
CA LEU A 11 34.12 8.42 -5.52
C LEU A 11 32.94 9.36 -5.63
N LYS A 12 31.94 9.17 -4.77
CA LYS A 12 30.83 10.10 -4.55
C LYS A 12 31.02 10.82 -3.22
N ILE A 13 30.51 12.04 -3.14
CA ILE A 13 30.49 12.86 -1.93
C ILE A 13 29.06 12.83 -1.38
N SER A 14 28.92 12.41 -0.11
CA SER A 14 27.64 12.41 0.58
C SER A 14 27.28 13.82 1.07
N THR A 15 25.98 14.07 1.21
CA THR A 15 25.46 15.24 1.92
C THR A 15 25.63 15.14 3.43
N ILE A 16 25.81 13.93 3.95
CA ILE A 16 26.08 13.69 5.38
C ILE A 16 27.48 14.14 5.74
N LYS A 17 27.60 14.89 6.85
CA LYS A 17 28.86 15.36 7.39
C LYS A 17 29.11 14.76 8.75
N VAL A 18 30.34 14.31 8.98
CA VAL A 18 30.80 13.84 10.29
C VAL A 18 31.91 14.79 10.78
N GLY A 19 31.69 15.44 11.91
CA GLY A 19 32.63 16.44 12.41
C GLY A 19 32.91 17.61 11.44
N GLY A 20 31.91 17.97 10.60
CA GLY A 20 32.05 19.03 9.61
C GLY A 20 32.63 18.60 8.25
N SER A 21 33.17 17.38 8.13
CA SER A 21 33.72 16.84 6.89
C SER A 21 32.70 15.98 6.16
N PRO A 22 32.54 16.10 4.83
CA PRO A 22 31.65 15.23 4.05
C PRO A 22 32.20 13.81 4.02
N LEU A 23 31.30 12.84 3.96
CA LEU A 23 31.66 11.44 3.74
C LEU A 23 31.90 11.18 2.25
N TYR A 24 32.91 10.36 1.96
CA TYR A 24 33.20 9.87 0.61
C TYR A 24 32.86 8.39 0.56
N TYR A 25 32.22 7.97 -0.51
CA TYR A 25 31.83 6.56 -0.67
C TYR A 25 31.97 6.10 -2.14
N LEU A 26 32.08 4.80 -2.34
CA LEU A 26 32.14 4.19 -3.68
C LEU A 26 30.72 4.05 -4.24
N PRO A 27 30.53 4.27 -5.57
CA PRO A 27 29.26 3.95 -6.21
C PRO A 27 28.83 2.50 -5.93
N GLY A 28 27.55 2.30 -5.54
CA GLY A 28 27.02 1.01 -5.12
C GLY A 28 27.14 0.72 -3.62
N GLN A 29 27.81 1.57 -2.86
CA GLN A 29 27.92 1.45 -1.39
C GLN A 29 27.05 2.46 -0.65
N GLU A 30 26.02 2.99 -1.29
CA GLU A 30 25.08 3.96 -0.71
C GLU A 30 24.45 3.44 0.59
N SER A 31 24.23 2.13 0.70
CA SER A 31 23.67 1.49 1.90
C SER A 31 24.53 1.66 3.14
N MET A 32 25.86 1.85 2.99
CA MET A 32 26.77 2.08 4.11
C MET A 32 26.54 3.43 4.79
N LEU A 33 25.97 4.40 4.08
CA LEU A 33 25.63 5.72 4.61
C LEU A 33 24.56 5.66 5.71
N GLN A 34 23.77 4.59 5.76
CA GLN A 34 22.76 4.39 6.81
C GLN A 34 23.35 4.38 8.22
N LYS A 35 24.62 3.97 8.37
CA LYS A 35 25.33 3.98 9.64
C LYS A 35 25.58 5.39 10.20
N TYR A 36 25.47 6.40 9.35
CA TYR A 36 25.77 7.80 9.67
C TYR A 36 24.55 8.69 9.77
N ILE A 37 23.34 8.11 9.77
CA ILE A 37 22.06 8.85 9.86
C ILE A 37 22.01 9.71 11.13
N GLU A 38 22.64 9.24 12.21
CA GLU A 38 22.67 9.99 13.47
C GLU A 38 23.35 11.35 13.36
N ASN A 39 24.19 11.55 12.35
CA ASN A 39 24.86 12.83 12.08
C ASN A 39 24.00 13.81 11.27
N MET A 40 22.82 13.38 10.82
CA MET A 40 21.83 14.23 10.14
C MET A 40 21.06 15.06 11.16
N ASN A 41 20.51 16.20 10.72
CA ASN A 41 19.63 16.97 11.58
C ASN A 41 18.25 16.31 11.74
N ASP A 42 17.48 16.71 12.76
CA ASP A 42 16.19 16.07 13.09
C ASP A 42 15.16 16.13 11.94
N LYS A 43 15.21 17.19 11.13
CA LYS A 43 14.32 17.36 9.97
C LYS A 43 14.68 16.37 8.85
N GLU A 44 15.96 16.20 8.61
CA GLU A 44 16.49 15.23 7.64
C GLU A 44 16.21 13.81 8.08
N LYS A 45 16.40 13.48 9.39
CA LYS A 45 16.03 12.17 9.97
C LYS A 45 14.56 11.88 9.77
N LYS A 46 13.69 12.84 10.08
CA LYS A 46 12.23 12.69 9.88
C LYS A 46 11.89 12.44 8.41
N ALA A 47 12.51 13.17 7.48
CA ALA A 47 12.30 12.97 6.04
C ALA A 47 12.82 11.60 5.57
N TYR A 48 13.97 11.17 6.09
CA TYR A 48 14.56 9.86 5.84
C TYR A 48 13.62 8.73 6.30
N ASP A 49 13.13 8.79 7.54
CA ASP A 49 12.22 7.78 8.10
C ASP A 49 10.92 7.69 7.32
N LEU A 50 10.31 8.85 6.98
CA LEU A 50 9.11 8.90 6.16
C LEU A 50 9.33 8.27 4.78
N LEU A 51 10.45 8.57 4.14
CA LEU A 51 10.77 8.04 2.82
C LEU A 51 11.09 6.54 2.88
N GLN A 52 11.79 6.08 3.92
CA GLN A 52 12.09 4.67 4.14
C GLN A 52 10.82 3.83 4.34
N GLN A 53 9.87 4.34 5.13
CA GLN A 53 8.61 3.64 5.43
C GLN A 53 7.68 3.57 4.21
N ASN A 54 7.54 4.68 3.51
CA ASN A 54 6.57 4.79 2.40
C ASN A 54 7.14 4.39 1.04
N LYS A 55 8.47 4.28 0.89
CA LYS A 55 9.21 4.01 -0.36
C LYS A 55 9.04 5.10 -1.43
N ILE A 56 7.86 5.68 -1.54
CA ILE A 56 7.51 6.77 -2.46
C ILE A 56 6.73 7.85 -1.72
N LEU A 57 7.16 9.10 -1.86
CA LEU A 57 6.47 10.27 -1.34
C LEU A 57 6.14 11.23 -2.49
N ARG A 58 4.91 11.74 -2.52
CA ARG A 58 4.51 12.82 -3.44
C ARG A 58 4.91 14.15 -2.82
N ASP A 59 5.70 14.97 -3.53
CA ASP A 59 6.25 16.23 -3.00
C ASP A 59 5.14 17.19 -2.54
N ALA A 60 4.06 17.29 -3.32
CA ALA A 60 2.94 18.19 -3.03
C ALA A 60 2.16 17.83 -1.73
N GLU A 61 2.20 16.57 -1.30
CA GLU A 61 1.53 16.11 -0.08
C GLU A 61 2.37 16.31 1.18
N GLN A 62 3.66 16.67 1.03
CA GLN A 62 4.56 16.79 2.15
C GLN A 62 4.54 18.20 2.75
N GLU A 63 4.76 18.28 4.05
CA GLU A 63 4.99 19.54 4.75
C GLU A 63 6.17 20.31 4.14
N PRO A 64 6.14 21.64 4.09
CA PRO A 64 7.23 22.43 3.51
C PRO A 64 8.62 22.11 4.09
N VAL A 65 8.69 21.83 5.39
CA VAL A 65 9.93 21.44 6.09
C VAL A 65 10.47 20.11 5.58
N ILE A 66 9.59 19.13 5.36
CA ILE A 66 9.97 17.80 4.83
C ILE A 66 10.38 17.91 3.37
N ARG A 67 9.70 18.73 2.57
CA ARG A 67 10.07 18.98 1.17
C ARG A 67 11.49 19.56 1.03
N VAL A 68 11.87 20.46 1.93
CA VAL A 68 13.26 20.99 1.97
C VAL A 68 14.23 19.88 2.38
N ALA A 69 13.93 19.15 3.46
CA ALA A 69 14.77 18.07 3.95
C ALA A 69 14.99 16.96 2.89
N LEU A 70 13.94 16.58 2.13
CA LEU A 70 14.06 15.62 1.03
C LEU A 70 15.04 16.07 -0.06
N ARG A 71 15.15 17.38 -0.31
CA ARG A 71 16.13 17.92 -1.24
C ARG A 71 17.56 17.92 -0.71
N GLU A 72 17.73 17.92 0.60
CA GLU A 72 19.04 17.84 1.25
C GLU A 72 19.58 16.40 1.30
N ILE A 73 18.71 15.41 1.54
CA ILE A 73 19.10 13.99 1.67
C ILE A 73 19.21 13.28 0.30
N LYS A 74 19.94 13.87 -0.64
CA LYS A 74 20.05 13.38 -2.04
C LYS A 74 20.60 11.96 -2.16
N ASP A 75 21.35 11.49 -1.18
CA ASP A 75 21.90 10.14 -1.15
C ASP A 75 20.82 9.05 -0.97
N PHE A 76 19.70 9.43 -0.35
CA PHE A 76 18.60 8.52 -0.01
C PHE A 76 17.31 8.84 -0.79
N ALA A 77 17.12 10.08 -1.18
CA ALA A 77 15.93 10.55 -1.87
C ALA A 77 16.23 10.83 -3.36
N VAL A 78 15.71 9.97 -4.23
CA VAL A 78 15.84 10.09 -5.67
C VAL A 78 14.62 10.82 -6.23
N PRO A 79 14.78 12.02 -6.82
CA PRO A 79 13.65 12.75 -7.39
C PRO A 79 13.17 12.08 -8.67
N LEU A 80 11.86 11.91 -8.80
CA LEU A 80 11.18 11.41 -10.01
C LEU A 80 10.16 12.44 -10.47
N ASN A 81 10.27 12.88 -11.72
CA ASN A 81 9.27 13.73 -12.37
C ASN A 81 8.31 12.85 -13.17
N VAL A 82 7.05 12.85 -12.79
CA VAL A 82 5.99 12.08 -13.44
C VAL A 82 5.03 13.03 -14.12
N THR A 83 4.76 12.82 -15.40
CA THR A 83 3.75 13.57 -16.15
C THR A 83 2.49 12.72 -16.24
N HIS A 84 1.39 13.23 -15.71
CA HIS A 84 0.08 12.61 -15.79
C HIS A 84 -0.99 13.66 -16.12
N ASN A 85 -1.80 13.40 -17.17
CA ASN A 85 -2.85 14.33 -17.63
C ASN A 85 -2.35 15.78 -17.81
N ASP A 86 -1.19 15.95 -18.48
CA ASP A 86 -0.50 17.22 -18.70
C ASP A 86 0.01 17.94 -17.45
N ASN A 87 -0.18 17.35 -16.28
CA ASN A 87 0.36 17.83 -15.02
C ASN A 87 1.71 17.18 -14.73
N LYS A 88 2.71 17.99 -14.43
CA LYS A 88 4.01 17.51 -13.97
C LYS A 88 4.02 17.46 -12.45
N GLU A 89 4.25 16.30 -11.92
CA GLU A 89 4.31 16.06 -10.48
C GLU A 89 5.67 15.49 -10.08
N MET A 90 6.16 15.95 -8.92
CA MET A 90 7.40 15.46 -8.35
C MET A 90 7.11 14.41 -7.27
N PHE A 91 7.81 13.28 -7.38
CA PHE A 91 7.84 12.22 -6.39
C PHE A 91 9.26 12.01 -5.90
N TRP A 92 9.39 11.53 -4.68
CA TRP A 92 10.64 11.13 -4.07
C TRP A 92 10.66 9.63 -3.92
N LYS A 93 11.64 8.97 -4.51
CA LYS A 93 11.82 7.52 -4.43
C LYS A 93 12.92 7.21 -3.39
N TRP A 94 12.66 6.23 -2.55
CA TRP A 94 13.68 5.62 -1.71
C TRP A 94 14.77 4.98 -2.60
N TYR A 95 16.03 5.27 -2.33
CA TYR A 95 17.15 4.86 -3.20
C TYR A 95 17.28 3.34 -3.38
N LEU A 96 16.87 2.53 -2.38
CA LEU A 96 16.83 1.06 -2.47
C LEU A 96 15.52 0.50 -3.04
N ALA A 97 14.49 1.30 -3.26
CA ALA A 97 13.24 0.83 -3.81
C ALA A 97 13.42 0.43 -5.29
N ASN A 98 12.83 -0.70 -5.67
CA ASN A 98 12.82 -1.15 -7.05
C ASN A 98 12.00 -0.18 -7.92
N ASN A 99 12.37 -0.03 -9.19
CA ASN A 99 11.66 0.84 -10.12
C ASN A 99 10.24 0.35 -10.39
N GLU A 100 10.03 -0.97 -10.46
CA GLU A 100 8.70 -1.57 -10.67
C GLU A 100 7.78 -1.30 -9.48
N GLU A 101 8.26 -1.47 -8.24
CA GLU A 101 7.52 -1.10 -7.03
C GLU A 101 7.19 0.39 -6.99
N ALA A 102 8.15 1.23 -7.37
CA ALA A 102 7.98 2.67 -7.44
C ALA A 102 6.86 3.06 -8.42
N GLU A 103 6.82 2.47 -9.62
CA GLU A 103 5.77 2.72 -10.60
C GLU A 103 4.38 2.32 -10.10
N ILE A 104 4.27 1.15 -9.45
CA ILE A 104 3.00 0.69 -8.88
C ILE A 104 2.50 1.66 -7.82
N LEU A 105 3.37 2.06 -6.89
CA LEU A 105 3.03 2.99 -5.81
C LEU A 105 2.67 4.39 -6.34
N ILE A 106 3.36 4.88 -7.37
CA ILE A 106 3.03 6.16 -8.02
C ILE A 106 1.67 6.07 -8.71
N LYS A 107 1.40 4.99 -9.45
CA LYS A 107 0.09 4.77 -10.09
C LYS A 107 -1.04 4.71 -9.08
N GLN A 108 -0.84 4.07 -7.93
CA GLN A 108 -1.80 4.06 -6.83
C GLN A 108 -2.04 5.46 -6.27
N LYS A 109 -0.97 6.22 -5.99
CA LYS A 109 -1.08 7.60 -5.46
C LYS A 109 -1.73 8.57 -6.45
N LEU A 110 -1.57 8.35 -7.75
CA LEU A 110 -2.24 9.12 -8.81
C LEU A 110 -3.65 8.61 -9.11
N GLN A 111 -4.16 7.61 -8.39
CA GLN A 111 -5.49 7.00 -8.60
C GLN A 111 -5.69 6.46 -10.03
N ILE A 112 -4.60 6.09 -10.71
CA ILE A 112 -4.66 5.54 -12.07
C ILE A 112 -5.13 4.07 -12.04
N LEU A 113 -4.92 3.36 -10.93
CA LEU A 113 -5.25 1.94 -10.78
C LEU A 113 -6.70 1.68 -10.35
N GLU A 114 -7.46 2.69 -9.92
CA GLU A 114 -8.83 2.49 -9.42
C GLU A 114 -9.85 2.25 -10.56
N LYS A 115 -9.52 2.62 -11.80
CA LYS A 115 -10.46 2.48 -12.94
C LYS A 115 -10.48 1.10 -13.64
N PRO A 116 -9.41 0.27 -13.67
CA PRO A 116 -9.46 -1.02 -14.39
C PRO A 116 -10.05 -2.18 -13.58
N VAL A 117 -10.01 -2.12 -12.24
CA VAL A 117 -10.45 -3.26 -11.40
C VAL A 117 -11.98 -3.26 -11.26
N GLU A 118 -12.60 -2.10 -11.08
CA GLU A 118 -14.05 -1.99 -10.98
C GLU A 118 -14.73 -2.39 -12.29
N ARG A 119 -14.23 -1.93 -13.44
CA ARG A 119 -14.80 -2.29 -14.77
C ARG A 119 -14.70 -3.79 -15.07
N LYS A 120 -13.61 -4.47 -14.65
CA LYS A 120 -13.48 -5.92 -14.86
C LYS A 120 -14.37 -6.73 -13.92
N ILE A 121 -14.65 -6.23 -12.72
CA ILE A 121 -15.57 -6.87 -11.78
C ILE A 121 -17.02 -6.66 -12.24
N GLU A 122 -17.37 -5.46 -12.64
CA GLU A 122 -18.72 -5.14 -13.18
C GLU A 122 -19.02 -5.90 -14.48
N GLU A 123 -18.05 -6.00 -15.41
CA GLU A 123 -18.24 -6.79 -16.63
C GLU A 123 -18.34 -8.30 -16.36
N LYS A 124 -17.59 -8.86 -15.38
CA LYS A 124 -17.74 -10.25 -14.98
C LYS A 124 -19.07 -10.52 -14.29
N VAL A 125 -19.47 -9.65 -13.36
CA VAL A 125 -20.76 -9.78 -12.66
C VAL A 125 -21.93 -9.63 -13.64
N GLN A 126 -21.86 -8.70 -14.60
CA GLN A 126 -22.91 -8.54 -15.61
C GLN A 126 -22.97 -9.70 -16.63
N LYS A 127 -21.83 -10.34 -16.93
CA LYS A 127 -21.81 -11.56 -17.76
C LYS A 127 -22.38 -12.76 -17.03
N GLU A 128 -22.03 -12.94 -15.76
CA GLU A 128 -22.58 -14.04 -14.94
C GLU A 128 -24.08 -13.90 -14.69
N ILE A 129 -24.59 -12.66 -14.53
CA ILE A 129 -26.03 -12.39 -14.38
C ILE A 129 -26.81 -12.65 -15.69
N LYS A 130 -26.17 -12.46 -16.88
CA LYS A 130 -26.81 -12.71 -18.18
C LYS A 130 -26.82 -14.18 -18.59
N GLU A 131 -25.92 -15.02 -18.04
CA GLU A 131 -25.90 -16.46 -18.30
C GLU A 131 -26.76 -17.27 -17.35
N GLN A 132 -27.27 -16.71 -16.27
CA GLN A 132 -28.25 -17.36 -15.41
C GLN A 132 -29.64 -17.19 -16.02
N LYS A 133 -30.19 -18.28 -16.59
CA LYS A 133 -31.55 -18.38 -17.09
C LYS A 133 -32.57 -17.93 -16.05
N PRO A 134 -33.73 -17.35 -16.45
CA PRO A 134 -34.70 -16.77 -15.52
C PRO A 134 -35.18 -17.79 -14.50
N ILE A 135 -35.21 -17.39 -13.25
CA ILE A 135 -35.61 -18.17 -12.06
C ILE A 135 -37.12 -18.59 -12.12
N GLU A 136 -37.86 -18.16 -13.09
CA GLU A 136 -39.29 -18.50 -13.22
C GLU A 136 -39.59 -20.00 -13.44
N THR A 137 -38.63 -20.78 -13.96
CA THR A 137 -38.86 -22.20 -14.20
C THR A 137 -38.72 -23.05 -12.92
N ILE A 138 -37.99 -22.54 -11.89
CA ILE A 138 -37.78 -23.25 -10.63
C ILE A 138 -38.95 -23.08 -9.67
N GLN A 139 -39.66 -21.96 -9.73
CA GLN A 139 -40.83 -21.71 -8.88
C GLN A 139 -42.06 -22.55 -9.28
N LYS A 140 -42.15 -22.99 -10.54
CA LYS A 140 -43.24 -23.87 -10.98
C LYS A 140 -43.09 -25.33 -10.54
N GLN A 141 -41.84 -25.81 -10.38
CA GLN A 141 -41.56 -27.16 -9.93
C GLN A 141 -41.62 -27.33 -8.40
N LEU A 142 -41.52 -26.21 -7.62
CA LEU A 142 -41.66 -26.25 -6.16
C LEU A 142 -43.09 -26.17 -5.65
N LYS A 143 -44.08 -25.80 -6.50
CA LYS A 143 -45.50 -25.76 -6.12
C LYS A 143 -46.21 -27.11 -6.25
N GLU A 144 -45.66 -28.09 -6.97
CA GLU A 144 -46.26 -29.43 -7.13
C GLU A 144 -45.78 -30.46 -6.12
N ARG A 145 -44.87 -30.11 -5.22
CA ARG A 145 -44.42 -31.01 -4.14
C ARG A 145 -44.57 -30.37 -2.79
N LYS A 146 -45.77 -30.30 -2.22
CA LYS A 146 -45.99 -30.34 -0.75
C LYS A 146 -47.44 -30.04 -0.43
N GLU A 147 -48.27 -31.07 -0.41
CA GLU A 147 -49.36 -31.08 0.55
C GLU A 147 -48.77 -31.40 1.92
N PRO A 148 -49.04 -30.61 2.96
CA PRO A 148 -48.50 -30.86 4.28
C PRO A 148 -49.31 -31.95 4.98
N LYS A 149 -48.68 -33.08 5.26
CA LYS A 149 -49.22 -34.05 6.26
C LYS A 149 -49.33 -33.36 7.62
N LYS A 150 -50.56 -33.29 8.12
CA LYS A 150 -50.91 -32.80 9.46
C LYS A 150 -50.02 -33.46 10.52
N TYR A 151 -49.16 -32.67 11.15
CA TYR A 151 -48.37 -33.08 12.31
C TYR A 151 -49.26 -32.94 13.57
N LYS A 152 -49.49 -34.07 14.30
CA LYS A 152 -50.09 -34.02 15.64
C LYS A 152 -48.98 -33.73 16.64
N PRO A 153 -49.14 -32.74 17.55
CA PRO A 153 -48.17 -32.55 18.61
C PRO A 153 -48.22 -33.68 19.61
N ARG A 154 -47.05 -34.21 19.95
CA ARG A 154 -46.87 -35.16 21.08
C ARG A 154 -46.53 -34.31 22.31
N ASP A 155 -47.36 -34.38 23.32
CA ASP A 155 -47.15 -33.87 24.66
C ASP A 155 -45.87 -34.44 25.26
N LYS A 156 -44.84 -33.62 25.37
CA LYS A 156 -43.59 -33.91 26.10
C LYS A 156 -43.11 -32.76 26.97
N GLU A 157 -43.99 -31.87 27.38
CA GLU A 157 -43.61 -30.77 28.28
C GLU A 157 -43.89 -31.03 29.78
N ASP A 158 -44.58 -32.13 30.16
CA ASP A 158 -44.93 -32.32 31.56
C ASP A 158 -43.92 -33.11 32.43
N ASN A 159 -42.84 -33.62 31.84
CA ASN A 159 -41.88 -34.38 32.62
C ASN A 159 -40.61 -33.61 33.03
N PHE A 160 -40.33 -32.49 32.39
CA PHE A 160 -39.12 -31.73 32.70
C PHE A 160 -39.27 -30.87 33.98
N LEU A 161 -40.49 -30.42 34.26
CA LEU A 161 -40.76 -29.60 35.46
C LEU A 161 -40.90 -30.46 36.75
N LYS A 162 -41.19 -31.77 36.64
CA LYS A 162 -41.27 -32.64 37.81
C LYS A 162 -39.92 -33.09 38.35
N ASP A 163 -38.89 -33.10 37.51
CA ASP A 163 -37.54 -33.50 37.94
C ASP A 163 -36.77 -32.39 38.63
N ILE A 164 -37.14 -31.13 38.39
CA ILE A 164 -36.48 -29.98 39.03
C ILE A 164 -36.96 -29.75 40.46
N MET A 165 -38.21 -30.16 40.79
CA MET A 165 -38.80 -29.99 42.13
C MET A 165 -38.34 -31.05 43.16
N LYS A 166 -37.45 -31.97 42.80
CA LYS A 166 -36.89 -32.97 43.72
C LYS A 166 -35.54 -32.60 44.34
N PHE A 167 -35.03 -31.40 44.00
CA PHE A 167 -33.71 -30.97 44.48
C PHE A 167 -33.75 -29.68 45.32
N PHE A 168 -34.90 -29.32 45.85
CA PHE A 168 -34.99 -28.29 46.89
C PHE A 168 -35.79 -28.81 48.09
#